data_431748e758395aaeefbbd8135329942f
#
_entry.id   431748e758395aaeefbbd8135329942f
#
_cell.length_a   1.000
_cell.length_b   1.000
_cell.length_c   1.000
_cell.angle_alpha   90.00
_cell.angle_beta   90.00
_cell.angle_gamma   90.00
#
_symmetry.space_group_name_H-M   'P 1'
#
loop_
_entity.id
_entity.type
_entity.pdbx_description
1 polymer ?
#
loop_
_entity_poly.entity_id
_entity_poly.type
_entity_poly.pdbx_seq_one_letter_code
_entity_poly.pdbx_strand_id
1 'polypeptide(L)'
;DSSKTAAASKKLDEVAPEIIGLEYQSETKAEHAKYFKIYHYDQGITLLEIDMSKKTGRKAAGKKWKQSSDTSGLNPAEQEQAALYLNKVVKYLIVPENAEIPAGLDKEVIVVRQPADHIYAGTNKIISKIAKLGQNDKVTAVGVKKKKCKNETIKEKMEKKEIIYTGKSGKLNYKKLVKNKCDLALLSSGILPKKGSSKKAARKKMKAYQKMTEKMTLLEMPVIVDRSKDEKGKDAKKEWEKVYQVILGCEDQSAE
;
A
#
# COMPACT_ATOMS: atom_id res chain seq x y z
N ASP A 1 -35.28 5.19 -7.40
CA ASP A 1 -34.00 4.47 -7.67
C ASP A 1 -32.92 5.11 -6.85
N SER A 2 -32.74 4.55 -5.67
CA SER A 2 -31.69 4.97 -4.75
C SER A 2 -30.37 4.37 -5.22
N SER A 3 -29.52 5.18 -5.82
CA SER A 3 -28.10 4.88 -5.95
C SER A 3 -27.55 4.68 -4.55
N LYS A 4 -27.41 3.44 -4.12
CA LYS A 4 -26.63 3.09 -2.93
C LYS A 4 -25.21 3.52 -3.24
N THR A 5 -24.79 4.63 -2.66
CA THR A 5 -23.37 4.90 -2.44
C THR A 5 -22.81 3.67 -1.76
N ALA A 6 -21.94 2.94 -2.45
CA ALA A 6 -21.30 1.77 -1.90
C ALA A 6 -20.59 2.18 -0.61
N ALA A 7 -21.13 1.75 0.52
CA ALA A 7 -20.51 2.04 1.81
C ALA A 7 -19.15 1.37 1.82
N ALA A 8 -18.12 2.12 2.20
CA ALA A 8 -16.76 1.62 2.31
C ALA A 8 -16.73 0.24 2.98
N SER A 9 -16.10 -0.73 2.33
CA SER A 9 -16.09 -2.12 2.77
C SER A 9 -15.50 -2.22 4.18
N LYS A 10 -16.23 -2.85 5.10
CA LYS A 10 -15.81 -3.00 6.51
C LYS A 10 -14.96 -4.25 6.74
N LYS A 11 -14.99 -5.20 5.80
CA LYS A 11 -14.23 -6.44 5.80
C LYS A 11 -13.82 -6.77 4.36
N LEU A 12 -12.82 -7.64 4.20
CA LEU A 12 -12.43 -8.16 2.91
C LEU A 12 -13.62 -8.83 2.21
N ASP A 13 -13.72 -8.66 0.91
CA ASP A 13 -14.78 -9.30 0.12
C ASP A 13 -14.57 -10.83 0.13
N GLU A 14 -15.65 -11.58 0.28
CA GLU A 14 -15.63 -13.04 0.24
C GLU A 14 -15.71 -13.57 -1.19
N VAL A 15 -16.26 -12.76 -2.09
CA VAL A 15 -16.40 -13.01 -3.52
C VAL A 15 -15.81 -11.84 -4.28
N ALA A 16 -15.19 -12.11 -5.43
CA ALA A 16 -14.62 -11.07 -6.27
C ALA A 16 -15.67 -10.00 -6.61
N PRO A 17 -15.40 -8.72 -6.34
CA PRO A 17 -16.29 -7.63 -6.73
C PRO A 17 -16.43 -7.55 -8.24
N GLU A 18 -17.62 -7.20 -8.70
CA GLU A 18 -17.83 -6.84 -10.10
C GLU A 18 -17.14 -5.50 -10.40
N ILE A 19 -16.35 -5.47 -11.46
CA ILE A 19 -15.73 -4.25 -11.98
C ILE A 19 -16.23 -4.05 -13.40
N ILE A 20 -16.94 -2.95 -13.64
CA ILE A 20 -17.52 -2.65 -14.95
C ILE A 20 -16.40 -2.61 -16.02
N GLY A 21 -16.58 -3.39 -17.08
CA GLY A 21 -15.61 -3.48 -18.17
C GLY A 21 -14.50 -4.50 -17.97
N LEU A 22 -14.51 -5.24 -16.86
CA LEU A 22 -13.58 -6.33 -16.60
C LEU A 22 -14.30 -7.65 -16.34
N GLU A 23 -13.69 -8.75 -16.79
CA GLU A 23 -14.14 -10.10 -16.51
C GLU A 23 -13.29 -10.75 -15.41
N TYR A 24 -13.92 -11.23 -14.35
CA TYR A 24 -13.25 -11.98 -13.29
C TYR A 24 -12.68 -13.29 -13.83
N GLN A 25 -11.45 -13.61 -13.48
CA GLN A 25 -10.76 -14.83 -13.91
C GLN A 25 -10.47 -15.79 -12.78
N SER A 26 -9.81 -15.32 -11.72
CA SER A 26 -9.35 -16.17 -10.63
C SER A 26 -9.04 -15.39 -9.35
N GLU A 27 -8.83 -16.13 -8.27
CA GLU A 27 -8.36 -15.64 -6.99
C GLU A 27 -7.00 -16.26 -6.64
N THR A 28 -6.03 -15.47 -6.26
CA THR A 28 -4.84 -15.98 -5.58
C THR A 28 -5.16 -16.15 -4.10
N LYS A 29 -5.51 -17.38 -3.70
CA LYS A 29 -5.93 -17.69 -2.33
C LYS A 29 -4.76 -17.66 -1.34
N ALA A 30 -5.01 -17.06 -0.17
CA ALA A 30 -4.16 -17.23 1.00
C ALA A 30 -4.80 -18.27 1.92
N GLU A 31 -4.02 -19.26 2.35
CA GLU A 31 -4.49 -20.31 3.26
C GLU A 31 -4.47 -19.85 4.72
N HIS A 32 -3.47 -19.07 5.09
CA HIS A 32 -3.19 -18.65 6.46
C HIS A 32 -3.31 -17.15 6.69
N ALA A 33 -2.92 -16.32 5.71
CA ALA A 33 -3.00 -14.87 5.81
C ALA A 33 -4.45 -14.40 5.77
N LYS A 34 -4.76 -13.40 6.62
CA LYS A 34 -6.14 -12.93 6.83
C LYS A 34 -6.32 -11.44 6.54
N TYR A 35 -5.25 -10.75 6.14
CA TYR A 35 -5.30 -9.30 6.00
C TYR A 35 -5.21 -8.82 4.57
N PHE A 36 -5.24 -9.73 3.60
CA PHE A 36 -5.34 -9.37 2.18
C PHE A 36 -6.24 -10.35 1.41
N LYS A 37 -6.72 -9.89 0.25
CA LYS A 37 -7.36 -10.66 -0.81
C LYS A 37 -6.80 -10.20 -2.16
N ILE A 38 -6.68 -11.14 -3.11
CA ILE A 38 -6.18 -10.88 -4.45
C ILE A 38 -7.11 -11.52 -5.46
N TYR A 39 -7.72 -10.69 -6.32
CA TYR A 39 -8.62 -11.10 -7.39
C TYR A 39 -8.05 -10.69 -8.73
N HIS A 40 -7.99 -11.63 -9.67
CA HIS A 40 -7.50 -11.40 -11.02
C HIS A 40 -8.65 -11.25 -12.00
N TYR A 41 -8.51 -10.26 -12.85
CA TYR A 41 -9.43 -9.94 -13.94
C TYR A 41 -8.71 -10.07 -15.27
N ASP A 42 -9.46 -10.01 -16.36
CA ASP A 42 -8.88 -9.97 -17.69
C ASP A 42 -7.95 -8.76 -17.89
N GLN A 43 -7.24 -8.70 -19.00
CA GLN A 43 -6.24 -7.68 -19.32
C GLN A 43 -5.06 -7.62 -18.31
N GLY A 44 -4.89 -8.64 -17.49
CA GLY A 44 -3.83 -8.70 -16.47
C GLY A 44 -4.06 -7.74 -15.28
N ILE A 45 -5.28 -7.22 -15.12
CA ILE A 45 -5.65 -6.31 -14.03
C ILE A 45 -5.93 -7.13 -12.77
N THR A 46 -5.43 -6.65 -11.65
CA THR A 46 -5.57 -7.31 -10.34
C THR A 46 -6.13 -6.35 -9.31
N LEU A 47 -7.12 -6.80 -8.55
CA LEU A 47 -7.64 -6.12 -7.37
C LEU A 47 -6.97 -6.70 -6.13
N LEU A 48 -6.26 -5.84 -5.40
CA LEU A 48 -5.67 -6.13 -4.10
C LEU A 48 -6.48 -5.43 -3.01
N GLU A 49 -6.99 -6.19 -2.05
CA GLU A 49 -7.64 -5.65 -0.87
C GLU A 49 -6.77 -5.88 0.35
N ILE A 50 -6.60 -4.84 1.19
CA ILE A 50 -5.86 -4.94 2.45
C ILE A 50 -6.76 -4.52 3.61
N ASP A 51 -6.93 -5.41 4.60
CA ASP A 51 -7.64 -5.12 5.84
C ASP A 51 -6.76 -4.28 6.77
N MET A 52 -7.11 -3.02 6.91
CA MET A 52 -6.41 -2.04 7.75
C MET A 52 -6.97 -1.95 9.17
N SER A 53 -8.00 -2.74 9.51
CA SER A 53 -8.74 -2.61 10.77
C SER A 53 -8.30 -3.58 11.86
N LYS A 54 -7.96 -4.82 11.48
CA LYS A 54 -7.64 -5.89 12.44
C LYS A 54 -6.29 -5.66 13.11
N LYS A 55 -6.21 -5.95 14.40
CA LYS A 55 -5.00 -5.80 15.24
C LYS A 55 -4.36 -4.42 15.23
N THR A 56 -5.13 -3.38 14.89
CA THR A 56 -4.68 -1.98 15.00
C THR A 56 -5.37 -1.28 16.17
N GLY A 57 -4.78 -0.20 16.66
CA GLY A 57 -5.36 0.69 17.66
C GLY A 57 -6.32 1.76 17.07
N ARG A 58 -6.81 1.58 15.83
CA ARG A 58 -7.66 2.59 15.15
C ARG A 58 -8.93 2.91 15.93
N LYS A 59 -9.56 1.91 16.56
CA LYS A 59 -10.75 2.12 17.38
C LYS A 59 -10.47 3.07 18.55
N ALA A 60 -9.27 2.99 19.15
CA ALA A 60 -8.86 3.85 20.24
C ALA A 60 -8.69 5.32 19.81
N ALA A 61 -8.37 5.59 18.55
CA ALA A 61 -8.25 6.94 18.01
C ALA A 61 -9.60 7.68 17.98
N GLY A 62 -10.72 6.93 17.82
CA GLY A 62 -12.07 7.50 17.75
C GLY A 62 -12.32 8.29 16.46
N LYS A 63 -13.52 8.88 16.36
CA LYS A 63 -13.93 9.62 15.14
C LYS A 63 -13.31 11.02 15.01
N LYS A 64 -12.84 11.62 16.10
CA LYS A 64 -12.35 13.02 16.12
C LYS A 64 -11.09 13.25 15.26
N TRP A 65 -10.30 12.22 14.96
CA TRP A 65 -9.13 12.37 14.09
C TRP A 65 -9.48 12.70 12.64
N LYS A 66 -10.72 12.40 12.19
CA LYS A 66 -11.22 12.75 10.84
C LYS A 66 -11.43 14.25 10.65
N GLN A 67 -11.62 15.00 11.72
CA GLN A 67 -12.04 16.43 11.68
C GLN A 67 -10.89 17.42 11.77
N SER A 68 -9.64 16.96 11.95
CA SER A 68 -8.52 17.86 12.28
C SER A 68 -7.44 17.94 11.21
N SER A 69 -7.68 17.41 10.02
CA SER A 69 -6.72 17.51 8.92
C SER A 69 -6.86 18.86 8.22
N ASP A 70 -5.74 19.51 8.07
CA ASP A 70 -5.62 20.66 7.18
C ASP A 70 -5.50 20.14 5.75
N THR A 71 -6.62 20.11 5.05
CA THR A 71 -6.71 19.69 3.65
C THR A 71 -6.57 20.87 2.69
N SER A 72 -6.10 22.02 3.18
CA SER A 72 -6.06 23.28 2.43
C SER A 72 -5.28 23.23 1.11
N GLY A 73 -4.45 22.21 0.90
CA GLY A 73 -3.73 22.00 -0.37
C GLY A 73 -4.39 21.03 -1.34
N LEU A 74 -5.51 20.38 -0.96
CA LEU A 74 -6.17 19.36 -1.75
C LEU A 74 -7.49 19.88 -2.34
N ASN A 75 -7.72 19.61 -3.63
CA ASN A 75 -9.02 19.78 -4.23
C ASN A 75 -10.01 18.71 -3.74
N PRO A 76 -11.34 18.85 -3.99
CA PRO A 76 -12.34 17.88 -3.51
C PRO A 76 -12.07 16.43 -3.95
N ALA A 77 -11.63 16.20 -5.18
CA ALA A 77 -11.33 14.86 -5.69
C ALA A 77 -10.11 14.25 -4.99
N GLU A 78 -9.07 15.03 -4.76
CA GLU A 78 -7.90 14.60 -4.00
C GLU A 78 -8.23 14.31 -2.53
N GLN A 79 -9.12 15.09 -1.92
CA GLN A 79 -9.61 14.83 -0.56
C GLN A 79 -10.37 13.51 -0.49
N GLU A 80 -11.24 13.23 -1.46
CA GLU A 80 -11.97 11.97 -1.57
C GLU A 80 -11.00 10.80 -1.73
N GLN A 81 -10.02 10.91 -2.62
CA GLN A 81 -9.01 9.87 -2.85
C GLN A 81 -8.13 9.63 -1.61
N ALA A 82 -7.65 10.68 -0.96
CA ALA A 82 -6.85 10.55 0.27
C ALA A 82 -7.65 9.88 1.41
N ALA A 83 -8.96 10.10 1.46
CA ALA A 83 -9.84 9.48 2.44
C ALA A 83 -9.96 7.96 2.27
N LEU A 84 -9.71 7.41 1.08
CA LEU A 84 -9.75 5.97 0.82
C LEU A 84 -8.73 5.20 1.68
N TYR A 85 -7.56 5.78 1.92
CA TYR A 85 -6.54 5.19 2.80
C TYR A 85 -6.99 5.04 4.25
N LEU A 86 -8.05 5.74 4.65
CA LEU A 86 -8.60 5.71 6.00
C LEU A 86 -9.72 4.68 6.14
N ASN A 87 -10.11 4.01 5.08
CA ASN A 87 -11.10 2.94 5.09
C ASN A 87 -10.58 1.74 5.91
N LYS A 88 -11.49 0.91 6.39
CA LYS A 88 -11.14 -0.33 7.10
C LYS A 88 -10.51 -1.35 6.17
N VAL A 89 -10.99 -1.40 4.94
CA VAL A 89 -10.39 -2.14 3.83
C VAL A 89 -9.98 -1.12 2.78
N VAL A 90 -8.74 -1.16 2.37
CA VAL A 90 -8.20 -0.33 1.29
C VAL A 90 -8.07 -1.21 0.05
N LYS A 91 -8.64 -0.76 -1.05
CA LYS A 91 -8.66 -1.48 -2.33
C LYS A 91 -7.73 -0.81 -3.34
N TYR A 92 -6.91 -1.62 -3.97
CA TYR A 92 -5.96 -1.19 -5.01
C TYR A 92 -6.25 -1.94 -6.29
N LEU A 93 -6.43 -1.21 -7.40
CA LEU A 93 -6.46 -1.80 -8.73
C LEU A 93 -5.07 -1.66 -9.35
N ILE A 94 -4.43 -2.79 -9.57
CA ILE A 94 -3.10 -2.87 -10.16
C ILE A 94 -3.27 -3.07 -11.65
N VAL A 95 -2.87 -2.06 -12.43
CA VAL A 95 -3.12 -1.95 -13.87
C VAL A 95 -1.80 -2.05 -14.61
N PRO A 96 -1.59 -3.11 -15.42
CA PRO A 96 -0.41 -3.24 -16.26
C PRO A 96 -0.27 -2.09 -17.27
N GLU A 97 0.94 -1.88 -17.77
CA GLU A 97 1.24 -0.80 -18.72
C GLU A 97 0.35 -0.83 -19.98
N ASN A 98 0.05 -2.03 -20.45
CA ASN A 98 -0.73 -2.24 -21.69
C ASN A 98 -2.25 -2.28 -21.46
N ALA A 99 -2.72 -2.09 -20.25
CA ALA A 99 -4.13 -2.10 -19.91
C ALA A 99 -4.65 -0.68 -19.63
N GLU A 100 -5.91 -0.45 -19.99
CA GLU A 100 -6.59 0.80 -19.68
C GLU A 100 -7.28 0.72 -18.30
N ILE A 101 -7.37 1.85 -17.61
CA ILE A 101 -8.18 1.94 -16.40
C ILE A 101 -9.64 1.85 -16.81
N PRO A 102 -10.45 0.94 -16.21
CA PRO A 102 -11.87 0.84 -16.50
C PRO A 102 -12.61 2.17 -16.30
N ALA A 103 -13.38 2.60 -17.30
CA ALA A 103 -14.10 3.88 -17.23
C ALA A 103 -15.15 3.94 -16.10
N GLY A 104 -15.70 2.78 -15.72
CA GLY A 104 -16.69 2.66 -14.64
C GLY A 104 -16.10 2.23 -13.30
N LEU A 105 -14.79 2.47 -13.07
CA LEU A 105 -14.14 2.09 -11.83
C LEU A 105 -14.78 2.78 -10.63
N ASP A 106 -15.04 1.98 -9.58
CA ASP A 106 -15.55 2.48 -8.32
C ASP A 106 -14.57 3.52 -7.72
N LYS A 107 -15.11 4.64 -7.28
CA LYS A 107 -14.34 5.71 -6.62
C LYS A 107 -13.63 5.25 -5.35
N GLU A 108 -14.02 4.11 -4.77
CA GLU A 108 -13.38 3.54 -3.58
C GLU A 108 -12.07 2.80 -3.85
N VAL A 109 -11.60 2.77 -5.08
CA VAL A 109 -10.42 2.02 -5.49
C VAL A 109 -9.27 2.97 -5.82
N ILE A 110 -8.09 2.65 -5.28
CA ILE A 110 -6.84 3.36 -5.58
C ILE A 110 -6.16 2.66 -6.75
N VAL A 111 -5.86 3.40 -7.82
CA VAL A 111 -5.17 2.85 -8.98
C VAL A 111 -3.67 2.83 -8.74
N VAL A 112 -3.04 1.68 -9.00
CA VAL A 112 -1.59 1.50 -9.02
C VAL A 112 -1.19 1.07 -10.42
N ARG A 113 -0.51 1.94 -11.15
CA ARG A 113 -0.02 1.62 -12.50
C ARG A 113 1.29 0.86 -12.45
N GLN A 114 1.44 -0.10 -13.32
CA GLN A 114 2.69 -0.79 -13.57
C GLN A 114 3.32 -0.31 -14.89
N PRO A 115 4.65 -0.42 -15.02
CA PRO A 115 5.60 -0.84 -14.00
C PRO A 115 5.78 0.24 -12.92
N ALA A 116 5.90 -0.19 -11.65
CA ALA A 116 6.37 0.66 -10.56
C ALA A 116 7.89 0.47 -10.45
N ASP A 117 8.66 1.33 -11.10
CA ASP A 117 10.12 1.20 -11.24
C ASP A 117 10.93 2.12 -10.32
N HIS A 118 10.23 3.00 -9.57
CA HIS A 118 10.82 3.95 -8.65
C HIS A 118 10.18 3.80 -7.26
N ILE A 119 10.38 2.62 -6.66
CA ILE A 119 9.71 2.25 -5.42
C ILE A 119 10.48 2.79 -4.21
N TYR A 120 9.74 3.39 -3.27
CA TYR A 120 10.21 3.61 -1.91
C TYR A 120 9.95 2.36 -1.06
N ALA A 121 11.00 1.75 -0.53
CA ALA A 121 10.93 0.62 0.39
C ALA A 121 11.23 1.08 1.83
N GLY A 122 10.21 1.05 2.70
CA GLY A 122 10.24 1.70 4.01
C GLY A 122 11.10 1.02 5.08
N THR A 123 11.35 -0.28 4.97
CA THR A 123 12.05 -1.07 6.00
C THR A 123 12.96 -2.16 5.41
N ASN A 124 13.89 -2.68 6.19
CA ASN A 124 14.71 -3.84 5.80
C ASN A 124 13.87 -5.08 5.44
N LYS A 125 12.74 -5.30 6.11
CA LYS A 125 11.85 -6.43 5.82
C LYS A 125 11.19 -6.27 4.44
N ILE A 126 10.76 -5.08 4.08
CA ILE A 126 10.22 -4.77 2.75
C ILE A 126 11.30 -4.96 1.69
N ILE A 127 12.50 -4.41 1.91
CA ILE A 127 13.66 -4.60 1.02
C ILE A 127 13.94 -6.10 0.82
N SER A 128 13.93 -6.88 1.89
CA SER A 128 14.17 -8.32 1.83
C SER A 128 13.14 -9.06 0.98
N LYS A 129 11.87 -8.70 1.06
CA LYS A 129 10.80 -9.31 0.23
C LYS A 129 10.96 -8.99 -1.25
N ILE A 130 11.30 -7.74 -1.57
CA ILE A 130 11.58 -7.32 -2.95
C ILE A 130 12.82 -8.04 -3.49
N ALA A 131 13.88 -8.13 -2.69
CA ALA A 131 15.12 -8.80 -3.06
C ALA A 131 14.94 -10.30 -3.31
N LYS A 132 14.12 -10.96 -2.51
CA LYS A 132 13.77 -12.38 -2.70
C LYS A 132 13.15 -12.68 -4.06
N LEU A 133 12.42 -11.72 -4.61
CA LEU A 133 11.79 -11.81 -5.92
C LEU A 133 12.70 -11.32 -7.06
N GLY A 134 13.97 -11.01 -6.77
CA GLY A 134 14.92 -10.52 -7.77
C GLY A 134 14.59 -9.12 -8.30
N GLN A 135 13.81 -8.32 -7.57
CA GLN A 135 13.27 -7.04 -8.05
C GLN A 135 13.96 -5.80 -7.45
N ASN A 136 15.21 -5.93 -6.99
CA ASN A 136 15.98 -4.83 -6.41
C ASN A 136 16.07 -3.59 -7.31
N ASP A 137 16.08 -3.79 -8.63
CA ASP A 137 16.21 -2.68 -9.60
C ASP A 137 15.02 -1.73 -9.60
N LYS A 138 13.89 -2.15 -9.06
CA LYS A 138 12.70 -1.32 -8.90
C LYS A 138 12.78 -0.37 -7.69
N VAL A 139 13.72 -0.59 -6.77
CA VAL A 139 13.91 0.24 -5.57
C VAL A 139 14.83 1.39 -5.88
N THR A 140 14.38 2.62 -5.68
CA THR A 140 15.17 3.84 -5.88
C THR A 140 15.25 4.71 -4.64
N ALA A 141 14.39 4.46 -3.65
CA ALA A 141 14.39 5.15 -2.38
C ALA A 141 14.12 4.18 -1.21
N VAL A 142 14.70 4.46 -0.07
CA VAL A 142 14.55 3.62 1.12
C VAL A 142 14.32 4.43 2.39
N GLY A 143 13.62 3.80 3.34
CA GLY A 143 13.39 4.31 4.69
C GLY A 143 14.47 3.93 5.71
N VAL A 144 15.57 3.34 5.24
CA VAL A 144 16.65 2.83 6.07
C VAL A 144 17.94 3.56 5.75
N LYS A 145 18.62 4.09 6.75
CA LYS A 145 19.94 4.70 6.57
C LYS A 145 20.98 3.64 6.14
N LYS A 146 21.95 4.01 5.29
CA LYS A 146 22.98 3.11 4.76
C LYS A 146 23.60 2.20 5.83
N LYS A 147 24.05 2.77 6.95
CA LYS A 147 24.65 2.02 8.08
C LYS A 147 23.74 0.98 8.74
N LYS A 148 22.43 1.06 8.51
CA LYS A 148 21.40 0.14 9.05
C LYS A 148 20.80 -0.75 7.96
N CYS A 149 21.18 -0.56 6.71
CA CYS A 149 20.72 -1.39 5.60
C CYS A 149 21.34 -2.79 5.71
N LYS A 150 20.50 -3.82 5.67
CA LYS A 150 20.92 -5.22 5.80
C LYS A 150 21.12 -5.93 4.46
N ASN A 151 20.68 -5.34 3.36
CA ASN A 151 20.87 -5.89 2.02
C ASN A 151 22.08 -5.23 1.39
N GLU A 152 23.11 -6.03 1.09
CA GLU A 152 24.38 -5.52 0.58
C GLU A 152 24.23 -4.88 -0.81
N THR A 153 23.45 -5.47 -1.71
CA THR A 153 23.19 -4.90 -3.03
C THR A 153 22.56 -3.50 -2.95
N ILE A 154 21.53 -3.36 -2.11
CA ILE A 154 20.88 -2.05 -1.87
C ILE A 154 21.88 -1.07 -1.24
N LYS A 155 22.69 -1.54 -0.29
CA LYS A 155 23.70 -0.71 0.39
C LYS A 155 24.77 -0.20 -0.58
N GLU A 156 25.27 -1.05 -1.48
CA GLU A 156 26.20 -0.67 -2.55
C GLU A 156 25.59 0.38 -3.50
N LYS A 157 24.33 0.19 -3.90
CA LYS A 157 23.58 1.17 -4.71
C LYS A 157 23.38 2.49 -3.96
N MET A 158 23.21 2.45 -2.63
CA MET A 158 23.18 3.67 -1.81
C MET A 158 24.54 4.38 -1.78
N GLU A 159 25.65 3.65 -1.78
CA GLU A 159 27.01 4.22 -1.86
C GLU A 159 27.25 4.93 -3.19
N LYS A 160 26.77 4.34 -4.27
CA LYS A 160 26.80 4.92 -5.62
C LYS A 160 25.77 6.04 -5.84
N LYS A 161 24.93 6.33 -4.86
CA LYS A 161 23.82 7.30 -4.94
C LYS A 161 22.72 6.94 -5.97
N GLU A 162 22.67 5.70 -6.39
CA GLU A 162 21.61 5.16 -7.24
C GLU A 162 20.31 4.95 -6.44
N ILE A 163 20.43 4.61 -5.15
CA ILE A 163 19.34 4.54 -4.17
C ILE A 163 19.62 5.57 -3.08
N ILE A 164 18.59 6.31 -2.69
CA ILE A 164 18.72 7.36 -1.67
C ILE A 164 17.84 7.08 -0.43
N TYR A 165 18.34 7.52 0.72
CA TYR A 165 17.52 7.59 1.93
C TYR A 165 16.61 8.81 1.87
N THR A 166 15.31 8.56 1.88
CA THR A 166 14.27 9.61 1.78
C THR A 166 13.42 9.75 3.03
N GLY A 167 13.99 9.41 4.18
CA GLY A 167 13.30 9.45 5.46
C GLY A 167 12.64 8.11 5.82
N LYS A 168 12.52 7.84 7.11
CA LYS A 168 11.79 6.67 7.60
C LYS A 168 10.29 6.79 7.37
N SER A 169 9.57 5.68 7.30
CA SER A 169 8.13 5.61 7.00
C SER A 169 7.25 6.55 7.83
N GLY A 170 7.58 6.79 9.09
CA GLY A 170 6.84 7.74 9.94
C GLY A 170 7.25 9.21 9.77
N LYS A 171 8.28 9.50 8.96
CA LYS A 171 8.79 10.86 8.72
C LYS A 171 9.44 10.93 7.34
N LEU A 172 8.60 10.88 6.30
CA LEU A 172 9.05 10.92 4.90
C LEU A 172 9.61 12.30 4.53
N ASN A 173 10.64 12.29 3.70
CA ASN A 173 11.14 13.49 3.03
C ASN A 173 10.49 13.59 1.65
N TYR A 174 9.36 14.25 1.55
CA TYR A 174 8.56 14.37 0.32
C TYR A 174 9.35 15.02 -0.83
N LYS A 175 10.16 16.04 -0.52
CA LYS A 175 10.99 16.71 -1.52
C LYS A 175 11.98 15.75 -2.19
N LYS A 176 12.60 14.86 -1.39
CA LYS A 176 13.49 13.84 -1.92
C LYS A 176 12.75 12.76 -2.70
N LEU A 177 11.55 12.35 -2.25
CA LEU A 177 10.70 11.39 -2.98
C LEU A 177 10.36 11.93 -4.38
N VAL A 178 9.92 13.18 -4.46
CA VAL A 178 9.61 13.84 -5.74
C VAL A 178 10.85 13.93 -6.63
N LYS A 179 11.98 14.42 -6.09
CA LYS A 179 13.23 14.51 -6.84
C LYS A 179 13.69 13.17 -7.40
N ASN A 180 13.41 12.08 -6.66
CA ASN A 180 13.75 10.71 -7.06
C ASN A 180 12.66 10.04 -7.89
N LYS A 181 11.64 10.77 -8.31
CA LYS A 181 10.54 10.30 -9.16
C LYS A 181 9.84 9.04 -8.60
N CYS A 182 9.74 8.91 -7.26
CA CYS A 182 9.06 7.77 -6.67
C CYS A 182 7.61 7.69 -7.16
N ASP A 183 7.19 6.49 -7.54
CA ASP A 183 5.88 6.18 -8.12
C ASP A 183 5.03 5.26 -7.24
N LEU A 184 5.62 4.64 -6.23
CA LEU A 184 4.94 3.78 -5.26
C LEU A 184 5.70 3.78 -3.93
N ALA A 185 4.99 3.88 -2.82
CA ALA A 185 5.57 3.73 -1.49
C ALA A 185 5.06 2.45 -0.81
N LEU A 186 5.99 1.59 -0.40
CA LEU A 186 5.72 0.40 0.40
C LEU A 186 6.10 0.68 1.86
N LEU A 187 5.11 0.71 2.73
CA LEU A 187 5.25 1.02 4.15
C LEU A 187 4.88 -0.18 5.02
N SER A 188 5.53 -0.29 6.17
CA SER A 188 5.12 -1.26 7.20
C SER A 188 3.99 -0.71 8.05
N SER A 189 3.10 -1.59 8.53
CA SER A 189 2.00 -1.25 9.43
C SER A 189 2.42 -0.65 10.77
N GLY A 190 3.72 -0.51 11.03
CA GLY A 190 4.27 0.26 12.16
C GLY A 190 3.87 1.73 12.20
N ILE A 191 3.43 2.27 11.05
CA ILE A 191 2.88 3.63 10.96
C ILE A 191 1.47 3.74 11.53
N LEU A 192 0.76 2.62 11.68
CA LEU A 192 -0.58 2.57 12.25
C LEU A 192 -0.52 2.46 13.79
N PRO A 193 -1.57 2.88 14.51
CA PRO A 193 -1.66 2.66 15.93
C PRO A 193 -1.62 1.17 16.28
N LYS A 194 -0.89 0.81 17.33
CA LYS A 194 -0.88 -0.56 17.84
C LYS A 194 -2.15 -0.85 18.64
N LYS A 195 -2.63 -2.09 18.63
CA LYS A 195 -3.66 -2.56 19.55
C LYS A 195 -3.18 -2.33 20.99
N GLY A 196 -4.04 -1.80 21.85
CA GLY A 196 -3.70 -1.45 23.24
C GLY A 196 -3.03 -0.09 23.42
N SER A 197 -2.79 0.68 22.36
CA SER A 197 -2.31 2.05 22.49
C SER A 197 -3.29 2.93 23.26
N SER A 198 -2.77 3.88 24.05
CA SER A 198 -3.60 4.91 24.63
C SER A 198 -4.33 5.72 23.56
N LYS A 199 -5.48 6.29 23.90
CA LYS A 199 -6.28 7.12 22.99
C LYS A 199 -5.46 8.27 22.38
N LYS A 200 -4.63 8.92 23.21
CA LYS A 200 -3.72 10.01 22.77
C LYS A 200 -2.70 9.52 21.75
N ALA A 201 -2.03 8.39 22.01
CA ALA A 201 -1.02 7.82 21.12
C ALA A 201 -1.65 7.33 19.81
N ALA A 202 -2.82 6.68 19.86
CA ALA A 202 -3.55 6.23 18.69
C ALA A 202 -3.98 7.40 17.79
N ARG A 203 -4.52 8.47 18.39
CA ARG A 203 -4.89 9.71 17.65
C ARG A 203 -3.69 10.35 16.97
N LYS A 204 -2.56 10.46 17.68
CA LYS A 204 -1.33 11.04 17.12
C LYS A 204 -0.86 10.25 15.87
N LYS A 205 -0.85 8.92 15.95
CA LYS A 205 -0.47 8.08 14.80
C LYS A 205 -1.46 8.17 13.66
N MET A 206 -2.77 8.14 13.93
CA MET A 206 -3.78 8.28 12.86
C MET A 206 -3.72 9.63 12.19
N LYS A 207 -3.51 10.71 12.94
CA LYS A 207 -3.32 12.05 12.37
C LYS A 207 -2.09 12.12 11.47
N ALA A 208 -0.97 11.52 11.90
CA ALA A 208 0.25 11.47 11.11
C ALA A 208 0.06 10.63 9.83
N TYR A 209 -0.64 9.49 9.92
CA TYR A 209 -0.98 8.65 8.79
C TYR A 209 -1.88 9.38 7.79
N GLN A 210 -2.94 10.02 8.26
CA GLN A 210 -3.84 10.82 7.42
C GLN A 210 -3.07 11.92 6.68
N LYS A 211 -2.26 12.71 7.40
CA LYS A 211 -1.47 13.78 6.80
C LYS A 211 -0.48 13.26 5.75
N MET A 212 0.11 12.11 5.99
CA MET A 212 1.02 11.46 5.04
C MET A 212 0.26 11.03 3.77
N THR A 213 -0.89 10.36 3.90
CA THR A 213 -1.67 9.91 2.74
C THR A 213 -2.24 11.08 1.93
N GLU A 214 -2.63 12.17 2.57
CA GLU A 214 -3.02 13.42 1.88
C GLU A 214 -1.86 13.99 1.05
N LYS A 215 -0.65 14.06 1.63
CA LYS A 215 0.56 14.48 0.92
C LYS A 215 0.90 13.58 -0.26
N MET A 216 0.83 12.26 -0.05
CA MET A 216 1.14 11.27 -1.09
C MET A 216 0.10 11.30 -2.22
N THR A 217 -1.18 11.55 -1.91
CA THR A 217 -2.23 11.75 -2.91
C THR A 217 -1.95 12.98 -3.77
N LEU A 218 -1.58 14.10 -3.14
CA LEU A 218 -1.21 15.33 -3.86
C LEU A 218 -0.02 15.12 -4.80
N LEU A 219 0.89 14.21 -4.45
CA LEU A 219 2.06 13.85 -5.25
C LEU A 219 1.78 12.72 -6.25
N GLU A 220 0.53 12.27 -6.36
CA GLU A 220 0.12 11.14 -7.22
C GLU A 220 0.93 9.86 -6.95
N MET A 221 1.25 9.63 -5.69
CA MET A 221 2.12 8.55 -5.24
C MET A 221 1.32 7.58 -4.36
N PRO A 222 0.88 6.42 -4.90
CA PRO A 222 0.14 5.42 -4.12
C PRO A 222 0.97 4.89 -2.95
N VAL A 223 0.25 4.57 -1.87
CA VAL A 223 0.83 3.99 -0.64
C VAL A 223 0.23 2.63 -0.40
N ILE A 224 1.06 1.59 -0.29
CA ILE A 224 0.64 0.26 0.11
C ILE A 224 1.25 -0.08 1.46
N VAL A 225 0.41 -0.50 2.39
CA VAL A 225 0.82 -0.85 3.76
C VAL A 225 0.94 -2.36 3.90
N ASP A 226 2.17 -2.84 4.05
CA ASP A 226 2.45 -4.24 4.37
C ASP A 226 2.07 -4.53 5.82
N ARG A 227 1.12 -5.44 6.01
CA ARG A 227 0.63 -5.89 7.31
C ARG A 227 1.10 -7.31 7.68
N SER A 228 2.08 -7.85 6.98
CA SER A 228 2.59 -9.19 7.23
C SER A 228 3.02 -9.42 8.66
N LYS A 229 3.61 -8.39 9.30
CA LYS A 229 4.02 -8.51 10.72
C LYS A 229 2.86 -8.69 11.70
N ASP A 230 1.65 -8.29 11.31
CA ASP A 230 0.45 -8.39 12.14
C ASP A 230 -0.27 -9.74 11.97
N GLU A 231 0.12 -10.52 10.97
CA GLU A 231 -0.40 -11.86 10.75
C GLU A 231 0.03 -12.82 11.86
N LYS A 232 -0.79 -13.85 12.10
CA LYS A 232 -0.51 -14.89 13.08
C LYS A 232 0.21 -16.06 12.44
N GLY A 233 1.41 -16.37 12.92
CA GLY A 233 2.22 -17.50 12.42
C GLY A 233 3.16 -17.14 11.28
N LYS A 234 4.11 -18.03 11.01
CA LYS A 234 5.15 -17.83 9.98
C LYS A 234 4.57 -17.96 8.56
N ASP A 235 3.69 -18.93 8.36
CA ASP A 235 3.11 -19.22 7.05
C ASP A 235 2.24 -18.08 6.56
N ALA A 236 1.36 -17.52 7.41
CA ALA A 236 0.58 -16.35 7.08
C ALA A 236 1.46 -15.13 6.70
N LYS A 237 2.58 -14.94 7.39
CA LYS A 237 3.54 -13.86 7.07
C LYS A 237 4.24 -14.10 5.73
N LYS A 238 4.57 -15.36 5.43
CA LYS A 238 5.22 -15.76 4.17
C LYS A 238 4.28 -15.56 2.97
N GLU A 239 3.00 -15.81 3.13
CA GLU A 239 2.01 -15.63 2.06
C GLU A 239 1.90 -14.19 1.55
N TRP A 240 2.39 -13.19 2.29
CA TRP A 240 2.50 -11.82 1.80
C TRP A 240 3.45 -11.66 0.61
N GLU A 241 4.27 -12.66 0.33
CA GLU A 241 5.05 -12.73 -0.92
C GLU A 241 4.15 -12.65 -2.15
N LYS A 242 2.94 -13.24 -2.08
CA LYS A 242 1.91 -13.15 -3.14
C LYS A 242 1.50 -11.70 -3.43
N VAL A 243 1.39 -10.88 -2.39
CA VAL A 243 1.10 -9.45 -2.52
C VAL A 243 2.23 -8.73 -3.26
N TYR A 244 3.48 -9.02 -2.92
CA TYR A 244 4.64 -8.43 -3.59
C TYR A 244 4.75 -8.87 -5.05
N GLN A 245 4.47 -10.15 -5.35
CA GLN A 245 4.45 -10.65 -6.73
C GLN A 245 3.44 -9.88 -7.58
N VAL A 246 2.25 -9.63 -7.06
CA VAL A 246 1.20 -8.84 -7.74
C VAL A 246 1.66 -7.40 -7.96
N ILE A 247 2.15 -6.74 -6.92
CA ILE A 247 2.60 -5.35 -6.99
C ILE A 247 3.75 -5.18 -7.99
N LEU A 248 4.69 -6.12 -7.98
CA LEU A 248 5.91 -6.06 -8.80
C LEU A 248 5.72 -6.66 -10.20
N GLY A 249 4.56 -7.27 -10.48
CA GLY A 249 4.27 -7.87 -11.79
C GLY A 249 5.14 -9.09 -12.10
N CYS A 250 5.46 -9.92 -11.10
CA CYS A 250 6.32 -11.10 -11.26
C CYS A 250 5.65 -12.40 -10.75
N GLU A 251 4.32 -12.51 -10.90
CA GLU A 251 3.56 -13.70 -10.46
C GLU A 251 3.94 -14.98 -11.20
N ASP A 252 4.23 -14.89 -12.48
CA ASP A 252 4.48 -16.04 -13.36
C ASP A 252 5.85 -16.71 -13.13
N GLN A 253 6.71 -16.15 -12.29
CA GLN A 253 8.06 -16.68 -12.02
C GLN A 253 8.10 -17.74 -10.90
N SER A 254 6.97 -18.05 -10.28
CA SER A 254 6.87 -19.00 -9.15
C SER A 254 6.22 -20.34 -9.52
N ALA A 255 5.97 -20.61 -10.80
CA ALA A 255 5.32 -21.83 -11.29
C ALA A 255 6.31 -22.82 -11.93
N GLU A 256 7.62 -22.75 -11.59
CA GLU A 256 8.61 -23.78 -11.93
C GLU A 256 9.16 -24.48 -10.68
#